data_4832648e2c30ad08b893302dc708eb1c
#
_entry.id   4832648e2c30ad08b893302dc708eb1c
#
_cell.length_a   1.000
_cell.length_b   1.000
_cell.length_c   1.000
_cell.angle_alpha   90.00
_cell.angle_beta   90.00
_cell.angle_gamma   90.00
#
_symmetry.space_group_name_H-M   'P 1'
#
loop_
_entity.id
_entity.type
_entity.pdbx_description
1 polymer ?
#
loop_
_entity_poly.entity_id
_entity_poly.type
_entity_poly.pdbx_seq_one_letter_code
_entity_poly.pdbx_strand_id
1 'polypeptide(L)'
;MEIKRTVNVLLSGLLFMTFIFTPLAYSAEQKKSEKVPTIITSQTLTTDNKAKTALFEVNVVAKKGEMTIYSDKMLVYYADEKGSSNIKKIDAEGNVKVIKGDRVVTSRFATYFAEPEEHIIFTGDPRASEGENVVTGTKMTYFMKDDRSIVENSKVFLVERRSGSAEVRK
;
A
#
# COMPACT_ATOMS: atom_id res chain seq x y z
N MET A 1 4.05 -6.82 -94.82
CA MET A 1 5.51 -6.74 -95.03
C MET A 1 6.19 -6.34 -93.77
N GLU A 2 6.91 -7.23 -93.29
CA GLU A 2 7.65 -7.26 -92.00
C GLU A 2 8.50 -6.04 -91.69
N ILE A 3 8.66 -5.68 -90.47
CA ILE A 3 10.00 -5.42 -89.85
C ILE A 3 9.87 -5.54 -88.35
N LYS A 4 10.48 -6.56 -87.81
CA LYS A 4 10.77 -6.82 -86.40
C LYS A 4 11.83 -5.81 -85.96
N ARG A 5 11.59 -5.12 -84.77
CA ARG A 5 12.65 -4.47 -84.00
C ARG A 5 12.64 -4.99 -82.58
N THR A 6 13.62 -5.81 -82.36
CA THR A 6 14.06 -6.22 -81.01
C THR A 6 14.65 -5.00 -80.25
N VAL A 7 14.11 -4.73 -79.11
CA VAL A 7 14.72 -3.82 -78.20
C VAL A 7 15.10 -4.56 -76.94
N ASN A 8 16.41 -4.73 -76.74
CA ASN A 8 17.01 -5.22 -75.48
C ASN A 8 16.80 -4.16 -74.41
N VAL A 9 16.08 -4.49 -73.37
CA VAL A 9 16.02 -3.70 -72.16
C VAL A 9 16.89 -4.36 -71.10
N LEU A 10 17.98 -3.70 -70.76
CA LEU A 10 18.90 -4.02 -69.68
C LEU A 10 18.13 -4.04 -68.35
N LEU A 11 18.16 -5.17 -67.68
CA LEU A 11 17.61 -5.40 -66.34
C LEU A 11 18.57 -4.81 -65.33
N SER A 12 18.32 -3.55 -64.91
CA SER A 12 19.00 -2.92 -63.76
C SER A 12 18.39 -3.48 -62.49
N GLY A 13 19.10 -4.36 -61.81
CA GLY A 13 18.73 -4.92 -60.53
C GLY A 13 18.77 -3.86 -59.41
N LEU A 14 17.60 -3.36 -58.97
CA LEU A 14 17.46 -2.58 -57.77
C LEU A 14 17.22 -3.54 -56.59
N LEU A 15 18.29 -3.83 -55.85
CA LEU A 15 18.27 -4.62 -54.60
C LEU A 15 17.53 -3.80 -53.54
N PHE A 16 16.23 -4.03 -53.32
CA PHE A 16 15.44 -3.49 -52.25
C PHE A 16 15.79 -4.24 -50.95
N MET A 17 16.71 -3.67 -50.17
CA MET A 17 17.07 -4.15 -48.84
C MET A 17 15.92 -3.81 -47.87
N THR A 18 14.96 -4.74 -47.71
CA THR A 18 13.89 -4.62 -46.72
C THR A 18 14.50 -4.75 -45.35
N PHE A 19 14.62 -3.60 -44.66
CA PHE A 19 14.97 -3.53 -43.25
C PHE A 19 13.77 -4.06 -42.43
N ILE A 20 13.84 -5.32 -42.03
CA ILE A 20 12.83 -5.93 -41.14
C ILE A 20 13.01 -5.29 -39.75
N PHE A 21 12.20 -4.28 -39.47
CA PHE A 21 12.07 -3.67 -38.13
C PHE A 21 11.29 -4.67 -37.28
N THR A 22 11.98 -5.56 -36.56
CA THR A 22 11.35 -6.41 -35.55
C THR A 22 11.02 -5.49 -34.33
N PRO A 23 9.73 -5.30 -33.99
CA PRO A 23 9.42 -4.61 -32.74
C PRO A 23 9.89 -5.52 -31.60
N LEU A 24 10.88 -5.06 -30.82
CA LEU A 24 11.12 -5.63 -29.49
C LEU A 24 9.82 -5.44 -28.70
N ALA A 25 9.07 -6.52 -28.56
CA ALA A 25 7.97 -6.59 -27.61
C ALA A 25 8.58 -6.46 -26.19
N TYR A 26 8.54 -5.27 -25.64
CA TYR A 26 8.78 -5.04 -24.24
C TYR A 26 7.62 -5.71 -23.49
N SER A 27 7.85 -6.94 -23.07
CA SER A 27 6.95 -7.63 -22.15
C SER A 27 7.03 -6.85 -20.82
N ALA A 28 6.07 -5.96 -20.61
CA ALA A 28 5.85 -5.38 -19.28
C ALA A 28 5.43 -6.55 -18.38
N GLU A 29 6.37 -7.08 -17.63
CA GLU A 29 6.13 -8.05 -16.57
C GLU A 29 5.18 -7.40 -15.58
N GLN A 30 3.88 -7.69 -15.72
CA GLN A 30 2.88 -7.30 -14.73
C GLN A 30 3.27 -8.01 -13.44
N LYS A 31 3.92 -7.26 -12.53
CA LYS A 31 4.24 -7.69 -11.18
C LYS A 31 2.90 -8.04 -10.53
N LYS A 32 2.57 -9.33 -10.56
CA LYS A 32 1.39 -9.91 -9.92
C LYS A 32 1.47 -9.51 -8.46
N SER A 33 0.58 -8.63 -8.01
CA SER A 33 0.53 -8.18 -6.63
C SER A 33 0.32 -9.43 -5.77
N GLU A 34 1.35 -9.84 -5.05
CA GLU A 34 1.22 -10.92 -4.06
C GLU A 34 0.20 -10.48 -3.04
N LYS A 35 -0.90 -11.23 -2.94
CA LYS A 35 -1.93 -10.99 -1.94
C LYS A 35 -1.36 -11.34 -0.57
N VAL A 36 -0.94 -10.32 0.18
CA VAL A 36 -0.49 -10.50 1.56
C VAL A 36 -1.72 -10.82 2.42
N PRO A 37 -1.77 -11.99 3.09
CA PRO A 37 -2.91 -12.37 3.90
C PRO A 37 -3.03 -11.46 5.13
N THR A 38 -4.27 -11.15 5.52
CA THR A 38 -4.59 -10.52 6.81
C THR A 38 -4.98 -11.62 7.80
N ILE A 39 -4.29 -11.70 8.92
CA ILE A 39 -4.55 -12.67 10.01
C ILE A 39 -5.06 -11.87 11.20
N ILE A 40 -6.25 -12.22 11.72
CA ILE A 40 -6.84 -11.60 12.91
C ILE A 40 -7.06 -12.67 13.98
N THR A 41 -6.63 -12.39 15.21
CA THR A 41 -6.83 -13.23 16.37
C THR A 41 -7.53 -12.44 17.49
N SER A 42 -8.39 -13.09 18.26
CA SER A 42 -9.11 -12.54 19.41
C SER A 42 -9.54 -13.65 20.33
N GLN A 43 -10.09 -13.31 21.50
CA GLN A 43 -10.73 -14.33 22.36
C GLN A 43 -12.12 -14.69 21.87
N THR A 44 -12.85 -13.74 21.29
CA THR A 44 -14.22 -13.96 20.79
C THR A 44 -14.34 -13.47 19.35
N LEU A 45 -15.01 -14.24 18.52
CA LEU A 45 -15.40 -13.90 17.15
C LEU A 45 -16.91 -14.13 16.99
N THR A 46 -17.62 -13.08 16.58
CA THR A 46 -19.03 -13.13 16.18
C THR A 46 -19.14 -12.73 14.71
N THR A 47 -19.79 -13.55 13.88
CA THR A 47 -19.99 -13.27 12.45
C THR A 47 -21.48 -13.04 12.15
N ASP A 48 -21.77 -12.03 11.33
CA ASP A 48 -23.09 -11.81 10.74
C ASP A 48 -22.97 -11.85 9.20
N ASN A 49 -23.42 -12.96 8.63
CA ASN A 49 -23.36 -13.18 7.18
C ASN A 49 -24.38 -12.32 6.40
N LYS A 50 -25.45 -11.83 7.04
CA LYS A 50 -26.42 -10.92 6.42
C LYS A 50 -25.86 -9.51 6.36
N ALA A 51 -25.30 -9.03 7.48
CA ALA A 51 -24.65 -7.73 7.57
C ALA A 51 -23.27 -7.70 6.92
N LYS A 52 -22.70 -8.85 6.56
CA LYS A 52 -21.34 -8.99 6.03
C LYS A 52 -20.30 -8.41 6.97
N THR A 53 -20.40 -8.78 8.25
CA THR A 53 -19.50 -8.33 9.31
C THR A 53 -18.94 -9.48 10.12
N ALA A 54 -17.73 -9.24 10.67
CA ALA A 54 -17.08 -10.08 11.65
C ALA A 54 -16.57 -9.21 12.80
N LEU A 55 -17.07 -9.47 14.01
CA LEU A 55 -16.72 -8.77 15.22
C LEU A 55 -15.73 -9.60 16.04
N PHE A 56 -14.54 -9.07 16.25
CA PHE A 56 -13.48 -9.63 17.09
C PHE A 56 -13.42 -8.84 18.39
N GLU A 57 -13.38 -9.51 19.53
CA GLU A 57 -13.36 -8.87 20.84
C GLU A 57 -12.34 -9.55 21.77
N VAL A 58 -11.79 -8.73 22.63
CA VAL A 58 -10.82 -9.06 23.70
C VAL A 58 -9.46 -9.48 23.13
N ASN A 59 -8.46 -8.64 23.38
CA ASN A 59 -7.06 -8.86 22.96
C ASN A 59 -6.93 -9.09 21.43
N VAL A 60 -7.56 -8.22 20.65
CA VAL A 60 -7.54 -8.33 19.19
C VAL A 60 -6.19 -7.98 18.64
N VAL A 61 -5.64 -8.85 17.78
CA VAL A 61 -4.39 -8.62 17.04
C VAL A 61 -4.64 -8.93 15.57
N ALA A 62 -4.46 -7.93 14.70
CA ALA A 62 -4.50 -8.10 13.25
C ALA A 62 -3.10 -7.90 12.66
N LYS A 63 -2.68 -8.80 11.75
CA LYS A 63 -1.39 -8.74 11.05
C LYS A 63 -1.59 -8.75 9.55
N LYS A 64 -0.94 -7.80 8.85
CA LYS A 64 -0.89 -7.72 7.38
C LYS A 64 0.53 -7.32 6.97
N GLY A 65 1.32 -8.26 6.45
CA GLY A 65 2.74 -8.03 6.17
C GLY A 65 3.51 -7.60 7.42
N GLU A 66 4.19 -6.46 7.34
CA GLU A 66 4.96 -5.88 8.45
C GLU A 66 4.10 -5.08 9.45
N MET A 67 2.82 -4.84 9.13
CA MET A 67 1.92 -4.10 9.99
C MET A 67 1.24 -5.00 11.00
N THR A 68 1.24 -4.58 12.26
CA THR A 68 0.48 -5.22 13.35
C THR A 68 -0.41 -4.18 14.03
N ILE A 69 -1.69 -4.51 14.21
CA ILE A 69 -2.70 -3.67 14.85
C ILE A 69 -3.20 -4.40 16.09
N TYR A 70 -3.20 -3.72 17.23
CA TYR A 70 -3.78 -4.17 18.48
C TYR A 70 -5.00 -3.32 18.80
N SER A 71 -6.04 -3.89 19.38
CA SER A 71 -7.21 -3.18 19.90
C SER A 71 -7.98 -4.06 20.89
N ASP A 72 -8.91 -3.45 21.63
CA ASP A 72 -9.82 -4.21 22.51
C ASP A 72 -10.93 -4.86 21.66
N LYS A 73 -11.36 -4.18 20.59
CA LYS A 73 -12.44 -4.58 19.71
C LYS A 73 -12.14 -4.20 18.26
N MET A 74 -12.55 -5.05 17.33
CA MET A 74 -12.37 -4.83 15.89
C MET A 74 -13.59 -5.34 15.13
N LEU A 75 -14.25 -4.45 14.37
CA LEU A 75 -15.36 -4.78 13.48
C LEU A 75 -14.89 -4.73 12.04
N VAL A 76 -14.91 -5.88 11.37
CA VAL A 76 -14.50 -6.04 9.97
C VAL A 76 -15.73 -6.09 9.08
N TYR A 77 -15.76 -5.25 8.04
CA TYR A 77 -16.76 -5.23 6.98
C TYR A 77 -16.16 -5.85 5.72
N TYR A 78 -16.84 -6.80 5.13
CA TYR A 78 -16.37 -7.47 3.92
C TYR A 78 -17.43 -7.50 2.82
N ALA A 79 -16.98 -7.67 1.57
CA ALA A 79 -17.86 -7.91 0.44
C ALA A 79 -17.62 -9.32 -0.10
N ASP A 80 -18.69 -9.96 -0.54
CA ASP A 80 -18.62 -11.18 -1.33
C ASP A 80 -18.46 -10.78 -2.80
N GLU A 81 -17.27 -10.99 -3.34
CA GLU A 81 -17.01 -10.85 -4.76
C GLU A 81 -16.59 -12.19 -5.32
N LYS A 82 -17.49 -12.88 -6.05
CA LYS A 82 -17.22 -14.12 -6.82
C LYS A 82 -16.33 -15.14 -6.09
N GLY A 83 -16.68 -15.47 -4.84
CA GLY A 83 -15.98 -16.49 -4.05
C GLY A 83 -14.74 -16.01 -3.31
N SER A 84 -14.51 -14.72 -3.22
CA SER A 84 -13.46 -14.09 -2.42
C SER A 84 -14.06 -13.05 -1.49
N SER A 85 -13.88 -13.21 -0.19
CA SER A 85 -14.29 -12.19 0.79
C SER A 85 -13.21 -11.11 0.85
N ASN A 86 -13.50 -9.93 0.33
CA ASN A 86 -12.59 -8.80 0.39
C ASN A 86 -12.95 -7.88 1.57
N ILE A 87 -11.96 -7.55 2.41
CA ILE A 87 -12.14 -6.55 3.47
C ILE A 87 -12.33 -5.19 2.82
N LYS A 88 -13.43 -4.49 3.16
CA LYS A 88 -13.71 -3.12 2.73
C LYS A 88 -13.31 -2.08 3.76
N LYS A 89 -13.59 -2.38 5.02
CA LYS A 89 -13.41 -1.46 6.14
C LYS A 89 -13.12 -2.24 7.41
N ILE A 90 -12.34 -1.67 8.30
CA ILE A 90 -12.13 -2.17 9.66
C ILE A 90 -12.27 -0.99 10.61
N ASP A 91 -13.13 -1.12 11.63
CA ASP A 91 -13.22 -0.22 12.77
C ASP A 91 -12.56 -0.89 13.98
N ALA A 92 -11.49 -0.30 14.50
CA ALA A 92 -10.79 -0.72 15.71
C ALA A 92 -11.06 0.28 16.82
N GLU A 93 -11.38 -0.22 18.01
CA GLU A 93 -11.76 0.56 19.18
C GLU A 93 -11.04 0.05 20.43
N GLY A 94 -10.65 0.99 21.30
CA GLY A 94 -10.03 0.75 22.57
C GLY A 94 -8.57 0.35 22.48
N ASN A 95 -7.69 1.09 23.15
CA ASN A 95 -6.24 0.82 23.25
C ASN A 95 -5.58 0.53 21.89
N VAL A 96 -6.03 1.23 20.84
CA VAL A 96 -5.51 1.00 19.50
C VAL A 96 -4.03 1.31 19.43
N LYS A 97 -3.23 0.33 18.94
CA LYS A 97 -1.80 0.48 18.70
C LYS A 97 -1.46 -0.16 17.36
N VAL A 98 -0.90 0.61 16.45
CA VAL A 98 -0.41 0.15 15.14
C VAL A 98 1.10 0.23 15.12
N ILE A 99 1.75 -0.85 14.69
CA ILE A 99 3.20 -0.96 14.56
C ILE A 99 3.51 -1.29 13.09
N LYS A 100 4.44 -0.53 12.49
CA LYS A 100 5.02 -0.81 11.16
C LYS A 100 6.51 -0.45 11.19
N GLY A 101 7.38 -1.45 11.23
CA GLY A 101 8.80 -1.22 11.48
C GLY A 101 9.03 -0.49 12.81
N ASP A 102 9.76 0.62 12.77
CA ASP A 102 10.07 1.44 13.95
C ASP A 102 8.98 2.47 14.29
N ARG A 103 7.93 2.56 13.45
CA ARG A 103 6.82 3.49 13.65
C ARG A 103 5.73 2.86 14.51
N VAL A 104 5.29 3.61 15.52
CA VAL A 104 4.19 3.22 16.39
C VAL A 104 3.16 4.35 16.41
N VAL A 105 1.90 4.02 16.14
CA VAL A 105 0.77 4.94 16.31
C VAL A 105 -0.14 4.39 17.39
N THR A 106 -0.54 5.23 18.34
CA THR A 106 -1.54 4.91 19.38
C THR A 106 -2.71 5.87 19.28
N SER A 107 -3.93 5.39 19.57
CA SER A 107 -5.16 6.18 19.57
C SER A 107 -6.27 5.42 20.29
N ARG A 108 -7.44 6.07 20.47
CA ARG A 108 -8.63 5.36 20.97
C ARG A 108 -9.36 4.61 19.88
N PHE A 109 -9.34 5.17 18.65
CA PHE A 109 -10.06 4.63 17.50
C PHE A 109 -9.15 4.63 16.28
N ALA A 110 -9.28 3.61 15.44
CA ALA A 110 -8.72 3.61 14.09
C ALA A 110 -9.73 3.01 13.11
N THR A 111 -9.87 3.64 11.95
CA THR A 111 -10.68 3.11 10.85
C THR A 111 -9.79 2.90 9.63
N TYR A 112 -9.72 1.67 9.16
CA TYR A 112 -9.07 1.30 7.91
C TYR A 112 -10.10 1.26 6.79
N PHE A 113 -9.74 1.80 5.63
CA PHE A 113 -10.48 1.73 4.39
C PHE A 113 -9.61 1.09 3.30
N ALA A 114 -10.18 0.12 2.58
CA ALA A 114 -9.50 -0.53 1.46
C ALA A 114 -9.65 0.28 0.15
N GLU A 115 -10.75 1.01 -0.02
CA GLU A 115 -11.11 1.73 -1.23
C GLU A 115 -11.63 3.14 -0.92
N PRO A 116 -11.53 4.11 -1.88
CA PRO A 116 -10.89 4.04 -3.18
C PRO A 116 -9.35 4.05 -3.10
N GLU A 117 -8.79 4.43 -1.98
CA GLU A 117 -7.36 4.45 -1.67
C GLU A 117 -7.14 3.84 -0.28
N GLU A 118 -6.21 2.90 -0.18
CA GLU A 118 -5.92 2.20 1.08
C GLU A 118 -5.33 3.15 2.12
N HIS A 119 -6.10 3.43 3.21
CA HIS A 119 -5.67 4.35 4.25
C HIS A 119 -6.24 4.00 5.63
N ILE A 120 -5.61 4.54 6.68
CA ILE A 120 -6.06 4.42 8.07
C ILE A 120 -6.27 5.82 8.64
N ILE A 121 -7.41 6.03 9.30
CA ILE A 121 -7.73 7.24 10.05
C ILE A 121 -7.66 6.92 11.54
N PHE A 122 -6.86 7.68 12.29
CA PHE A 122 -6.73 7.57 13.73
C PHE A 122 -7.39 8.78 14.40
N THR A 123 -8.21 8.54 15.42
CA THR A 123 -8.90 9.57 16.23
C THR A 123 -8.89 9.21 17.70
N GLY A 124 -9.24 10.19 18.56
CA GLY A 124 -9.19 10.00 20.02
C GLY A 124 -7.75 10.06 20.53
N ASP A 125 -7.18 11.27 20.43
CA ASP A 125 -5.84 11.61 20.88
C ASP A 125 -4.71 10.79 20.21
N PRO A 126 -4.65 10.79 18.86
CA PRO A 126 -3.64 10.02 18.15
C PRO A 126 -2.23 10.55 18.43
N ARG A 127 -1.31 9.61 18.64
CA ARG A 127 0.12 9.86 18.86
C ARG A 127 0.93 8.91 17.98
N ALA A 128 1.75 9.47 17.09
CA ALA A 128 2.71 8.73 16.30
C ALA A 128 4.13 8.94 16.84
N SER A 129 4.95 7.89 16.86
CA SER A 129 6.35 7.96 17.25
C SER A 129 7.21 7.14 16.30
N GLU A 130 8.42 7.65 16.03
CA GLU A 130 9.50 6.97 15.30
C GLU A 130 10.82 7.29 15.99
N GLY A 131 11.39 6.29 16.66
CA GLY A 131 12.49 6.52 17.59
C GLY A 131 12.08 7.49 18.72
N GLU A 132 12.84 8.59 18.87
CA GLU A 132 12.59 9.63 19.89
C GLU A 132 11.64 10.73 19.38
N ASN A 133 11.33 10.76 18.08
CA ASN A 133 10.44 11.75 17.47
C ASN A 133 8.99 11.40 17.72
N VAL A 134 8.19 12.42 18.02
CA VAL A 134 6.78 12.26 18.33
C VAL A 134 5.93 13.32 17.64
N VAL A 135 4.82 12.87 17.07
CA VAL A 135 3.77 13.73 16.51
C VAL A 135 2.45 13.41 17.22
N THR A 136 1.73 14.44 17.63
CA THR A 136 0.37 14.33 18.16
C THR A 136 -0.57 15.24 17.38
N GLY A 137 -1.87 14.97 17.43
CA GLY A 137 -2.87 15.77 16.75
C GLY A 137 -4.28 15.35 17.17
N THR A 138 -5.30 15.94 16.56
CA THR A 138 -6.69 15.56 16.79
C THR A 138 -7.16 14.42 15.87
N LYS A 139 -6.53 14.32 14.68
CA LYS A 139 -6.77 13.28 13.72
C LYS A 139 -5.50 13.03 12.90
N MET A 140 -5.19 11.78 12.62
CA MET A 140 -4.12 11.38 11.71
C MET A 140 -4.68 10.50 10.61
N THR A 141 -4.28 10.74 9.36
CA THR A 141 -4.60 9.88 8.21
C THR A 141 -3.30 9.37 7.61
N TYR A 142 -3.15 8.05 7.53
CA TYR A 142 -2.00 7.40 6.92
C TYR A 142 -2.40 6.72 5.63
N PHE A 143 -1.84 7.14 4.51
CA PHE A 143 -2.03 6.57 3.17
C PHE A 143 -0.98 5.50 2.92
N MET A 144 -1.41 4.25 2.77
CA MET A 144 -0.51 3.09 2.76
C MET A 144 0.30 2.98 1.48
N LYS A 145 -0.27 3.39 0.34
CA LYS A 145 0.38 3.32 -0.97
C LYS A 145 1.58 4.26 -1.10
N ASP A 146 1.41 5.47 -0.59
CA ASP A 146 2.39 6.55 -0.75
C ASP A 146 3.27 6.75 0.49
N ASP A 147 3.08 5.96 1.55
CA ASP A 147 3.72 6.10 2.88
C ASP A 147 3.61 7.53 3.42
N ARG A 148 2.48 8.19 3.15
CA ARG A 148 2.20 9.59 3.46
C ARG A 148 1.24 9.71 4.63
N SER A 149 1.49 10.68 5.52
CA SER A 149 0.62 11.00 6.64
C SER A 149 0.15 12.45 6.60
N ILE A 150 -1.10 12.68 7.01
CA ILE A 150 -1.68 13.99 7.28
C ILE A 150 -2.08 14.03 8.75
N VAL A 151 -1.68 15.09 9.46
CA VAL A 151 -2.02 15.28 10.88
C VAL A 151 -2.71 16.63 11.06
N GLU A 152 -3.93 16.59 11.59
CA GLU A 152 -4.72 17.78 11.89
C GLU A 152 -4.40 18.29 13.30
N ASN A 153 -4.27 19.62 13.48
CA ASN A 153 -3.88 20.28 14.73
C ASN A 153 -2.63 19.67 15.35
N SER A 154 -1.59 19.54 14.53
CA SER A 154 -0.38 18.81 14.87
C SER A 154 0.51 19.54 15.88
N LYS A 155 1.13 18.76 16.80
CA LYS A 155 2.25 19.15 17.64
C LYS A 155 3.37 18.13 17.44
N VAL A 156 4.56 18.63 17.09
CA VAL A 156 5.72 17.79 16.74
C VAL A 156 6.83 18.02 17.74
N PHE A 157 7.42 16.94 18.23
CA PHE A 157 8.64 16.93 19.04
C PHE A 157 9.73 16.21 18.24
N LEU A 158 10.80 16.92 17.92
CA LEU A 158 11.95 16.37 17.20
C LEU A 158 13.17 16.38 18.12
N VAL A 159 13.89 15.27 18.14
CA VAL A 159 15.18 15.15 18.85
C VAL A 159 16.29 15.20 17.82
N GLU A 160 17.05 16.31 17.80
CA GLU A 160 18.25 16.44 16.97
C GLU A 160 19.43 15.73 17.63
N ARG A 161 19.97 14.70 16.99
CA ARG A 161 21.26 14.15 17.40
C ARG A 161 22.35 15.12 16.96
N ARG A 162 22.94 15.89 17.88
CA ARG A 162 24.20 16.58 17.60
C ARG A 162 25.26 15.54 17.36
N SER A 163 25.72 15.42 16.11
CA SER A 163 26.95 14.70 15.81
C SER A 163 28.08 15.38 16.61
N GLY A 164 28.63 14.67 17.60
CA GLY A 164 29.73 15.17 18.43
C GLY A 164 30.85 15.67 17.53
N SER A 165 31.20 16.94 17.68
CA SER A 165 32.41 17.51 17.10
C SER A 165 33.58 16.63 17.54
N ALA A 166 34.25 16.00 16.60
CA ALA A 166 35.54 15.35 16.83
C ALA A 166 36.46 16.40 17.42
N GLU A 167 36.78 16.24 18.70
CA GLU A 167 37.80 17.02 19.41
C GLU A 167 39.12 16.77 18.72
N VAL A 168 39.58 17.74 17.92
CA VAL A 168 40.93 17.74 17.36
C VAL A 168 41.88 17.97 18.53
N ARG A 169 42.43 16.89 19.10
CA ARG A 169 43.60 16.98 19.98
C ARG A 169 44.80 17.41 19.15
N LYS A 170 45.33 18.61 19.45
CA LYS A 170 46.64 19.07 19.04
C LYS A 170 47.73 18.32 19.79
#